data_e21033e9864b9bab8060aa794489ad99
#
_entry.id   e21033e9864b9bab8060aa794489ad99
#
_cell.length_a   1.000
_cell.length_b   1.000
_cell.length_c   1.000
_cell.angle_alpha   90.00
_cell.angle_beta   90.00
_cell.angle_gamma   90.00
#
_symmetry.space_group_name_H-M   'P 1'
#
loop_
_entity.id
_entity.type
_entity.pdbx_description
1 polymer ?
#
loop_
_entity_poly.entity_id
_entity_poly.type
_entity_poly.pdbx_seq_one_letter_code
_entity_poly.pdbx_strand_id
1 'polypeptide(L)'
;MQIKVGALDVPIEFKKLDEDIWGQYNPYPTPRIWISEGLKPEHEALTVLHEVIECIVDTYGLQVSESAIRVLENVLGAIAMDNPEEVIRWVNRLSKPKFDEKI
;
A
#
# COMPACT_ATOMS: atom_id res chain seq x y z
N MET A 1 -9.11 -8.77 3.98
CA MET A 1 -7.88 -8.68 3.16
C MET A 1 -6.71 -8.33 4.07
N GLN A 2 -5.54 -8.83 3.77
CA GLN A 2 -4.36 -8.42 4.52
C GLN A 2 -3.17 -8.35 3.57
N ILE A 3 -2.17 -7.58 3.98
CA ILE A 3 -0.94 -7.44 3.22
C ILE A 3 0.23 -7.75 4.16
N LYS A 4 1.24 -8.41 3.63
CA LYS A 4 2.42 -8.72 4.41
C LYS A 4 3.45 -7.60 4.25
N VAL A 5 3.84 -7.00 5.36
CA VAL A 5 4.85 -5.93 5.38
C VAL A 5 5.99 -6.43 6.25
N GLY A 6 7.08 -6.84 5.60
CA GLY A 6 8.15 -7.52 6.32
C GLY A 6 7.63 -8.81 6.93
N ALA A 7 7.79 -8.97 8.23
CA ALA A 7 7.29 -10.13 8.97
C ALA A 7 5.86 -9.96 9.48
N LEU A 8 5.26 -8.79 9.27
CA LEU A 8 3.94 -8.47 9.81
C LEU A 8 2.83 -8.77 8.82
N ASP A 9 1.76 -9.38 9.31
CA ASP A 9 0.52 -9.51 8.55
C ASP A 9 -0.39 -8.36 8.96
N VAL A 10 -0.62 -7.45 8.04
CA VAL A 10 -1.36 -6.21 8.31
C VAL A 10 -2.75 -6.31 7.70
N PRO A 11 -3.81 -6.37 8.52
CA PRO A 11 -5.17 -6.40 7.99
C PRO A 11 -5.52 -5.10 7.31
N ILE A 12 -6.25 -5.19 6.20
CA ILE A 12 -6.83 -4.05 5.52
C ILE A 12 -8.33 -4.25 5.56
N GLU A 13 -9.04 -3.35 6.24
CA GLU A 13 -10.48 -3.41 6.40
C GLU A 13 -11.15 -2.23 5.74
N PHE A 14 -12.21 -2.50 5.00
CA PHE A 14 -13.01 -1.46 4.37
C PHE A 14 -14.20 -1.18 5.29
N LYS A 15 -14.35 0.07 5.71
CA LYS A 15 -15.39 0.43 6.65
C LYS A 15 -15.78 1.88 6.47
N LYS A 16 -16.90 2.26 7.04
CA LYS A 16 -17.36 3.63 6.98
C LYS A 16 -16.52 4.48 7.94
N LEU A 17 -15.76 5.40 7.38
CA LEU A 17 -14.98 6.37 8.14
C LEU A 17 -15.64 7.73 8.06
N ASP A 18 -15.13 8.70 8.83
CA ASP A 18 -15.62 10.07 8.76
C ASP A 18 -15.41 10.63 7.35
N GLU A 19 -16.26 11.59 6.96
CA GLU A 19 -16.30 12.10 5.59
C GLU A 19 -14.94 12.54 5.02
N ASP A 20 -14.10 13.11 5.88
CA ASP A 20 -12.82 13.65 5.43
C ASP A 20 -11.69 12.64 5.49
N ILE A 21 -11.97 11.43 5.92
CA ILE A 21 -10.95 10.40 6.10
C ILE A 21 -11.15 9.29 5.07
N TRP A 22 -10.21 9.17 4.14
CA TRP A 22 -10.24 8.11 3.15
C TRP A 22 -9.55 6.84 3.63
N GLY A 23 -8.50 6.99 4.45
CA GLY A 23 -7.79 5.86 5.00
C GLY A 23 -7.12 6.23 6.31
N GLN A 24 -6.74 5.21 7.06
CA GLN A 24 -6.13 5.39 8.35
C GLN A 24 -5.24 4.20 8.68
N TYR A 25 -4.00 4.48 9.03
CA TYR A 25 -3.09 3.48 9.54
C TYR A 25 -3.09 3.55 11.06
N ASN A 26 -3.26 2.40 11.70
CA ASN A 26 -3.32 2.29 13.15
C ASN A 26 -2.24 1.33 13.63
N PRO A 27 -1.18 1.85 14.26
CA PRO A 27 -0.07 0.98 14.70
C PRO A 27 -0.39 0.14 15.93
N TYR A 28 -1.37 0.55 16.75
CA TYR A 28 -1.65 -0.08 18.03
C TYR A 28 -3.08 -0.61 18.11
N PRO A 29 -3.31 -1.71 18.84
CA PRO A 29 -2.32 -2.57 19.51
C PRO A 29 -1.48 -3.40 18.56
N THR A 30 -1.97 -3.62 17.33
CA THR A 30 -1.24 -4.26 16.24
C THR A 30 -1.45 -3.45 14.97
N PRO A 31 -0.48 -3.41 14.06
CA PRO A 31 -0.63 -2.64 12.81
C PRO A 31 -1.85 -3.09 12.01
N ARG A 32 -2.66 -2.14 11.58
CA ARG A 32 -3.82 -2.38 10.74
C ARG A 32 -4.16 -1.13 9.96
N ILE A 33 -4.85 -1.34 8.84
CA ILE A 33 -5.23 -0.26 7.92
C ILE A 33 -6.73 -0.29 7.74
N TRP A 34 -7.36 0.88 7.82
CA TRP A 34 -8.76 1.06 7.48
C TRP A 34 -8.87 1.92 6.24
N ILE A 35 -9.74 1.52 5.32
CA ILE A 35 -10.00 2.25 4.08
C ILE A 35 -11.49 2.57 4.05
N SER A 36 -11.83 3.80 3.68
CA SER A 36 -13.21 4.22 3.60
C SER A 36 -13.95 3.45 2.51
N GLU A 37 -15.17 3.01 2.83
CA GLU A 37 -16.04 2.36 1.86
C GLU A 37 -16.52 3.35 0.82
N GLY A 38 -16.79 2.87 -0.38
CA GLY A 38 -17.44 3.66 -1.41
C GLY A 38 -16.55 4.61 -2.19
N LEU A 39 -15.24 4.54 -2.02
CA LEU A 39 -14.33 5.34 -2.82
C LEU A 39 -14.33 4.87 -4.27
N LYS A 40 -14.07 5.77 -5.19
CA LYS A 40 -13.84 5.38 -6.59
C LYS A 40 -12.61 4.46 -6.63
N PRO A 41 -12.57 3.50 -7.57
CA PRO A 41 -11.48 2.53 -7.62
C PRO A 41 -10.09 3.15 -7.59
N GLU A 42 -9.87 4.22 -8.35
CA GLU A 42 -8.57 4.88 -8.37
C GLU A 42 -8.22 5.54 -7.03
N HIS A 43 -9.23 6.13 -6.37
CA HIS A 43 -9.02 6.74 -5.06
C HIS A 43 -8.76 5.68 -4.00
N GLU A 44 -9.46 4.57 -4.09
CA GLU A 44 -9.24 3.45 -3.18
C GLU A 44 -7.82 2.92 -3.32
N ALA A 45 -7.37 2.70 -4.55
CA ALA A 45 -6.03 2.18 -4.80
C ALA A 45 -4.94 3.11 -4.29
N LEU A 46 -5.07 4.41 -4.54
CA LEU A 46 -4.09 5.38 -4.05
C LEU A 46 -4.11 5.49 -2.52
N THR A 47 -5.29 5.37 -1.93
CA THR A 47 -5.42 5.41 -0.48
C THR A 47 -4.76 4.19 0.17
N VAL A 48 -4.98 3.02 -0.40
CA VAL A 48 -4.30 1.81 0.08
C VAL A 48 -2.79 1.99 0.00
N LEU A 49 -2.29 2.48 -1.13
CA LEU A 49 -0.85 2.72 -1.29
C LEU A 49 -0.32 3.70 -0.24
N HIS A 50 -1.05 4.79 0.01
CA HIS A 50 -0.66 5.77 1.01
C HIS A 50 -0.52 5.13 2.40
N GLU A 51 -1.52 4.38 2.83
CA GLU A 51 -1.52 3.76 4.15
C GLU A 51 -0.46 2.66 4.26
N VAL A 52 -0.21 1.93 3.18
CA VAL A 52 0.86 0.94 3.16
C VAL A 52 2.22 1.62 3.32
N ILE A 53 2.44 2.74 2.65
CA ILE A 53 3.69 3.50 2.80
C ILE A 53 3.85 3.96 4.25
N GLU A 54 2.78 4.48 4.87
CA GLU A 54 2.84 4.88 6.28
C GLU A 54 3.19 3.70 7.18
N CYS A 55 2.62 2.54 6.90
CA CYS A 55 2.93 1.32 7.64
C CYS A 55 4.41 0.95 7.50
N ILE A 56 4.96 1.06 6.30
CA ILE A 56 6.38 0.79 6.05
C ILE A 56 7.26 1.77 6.83
N VAL A 57 6.93 3.05 6.74
CA VAL A 57 7.69 4.10 7.42
C VAL A 57 7.72 3.84 8.94
N ASP A 58 6.57 3.51 9.51
CA ASP A 58 6.47 3.23 10.93
C ASP A 58 7.21 1.95 11.32
N THR A 59 6.98 0.88 10.56
CA THR A 59 7.55 -0.43 10.87
C THR A 59 9.07 -0.42 10.84
N TYR A 60 9.66 0.32 9.91
CA TYR A 60 11.11 0.35 9.73
C TYR A 60 11.76 1.60 10.31
N GLY A 61 11.00 2.42 11.00
CA GLY A 61 11.53 3.61 11.67
C GLY A 61 12.13 4.63 10.72
N LEU A 62 11.55 4.76 9.52
CA LEU A 62 12.06 5.69 8.54
C LEU A 62 11.65 7.12 8.88
N GLN A 63 12.50 8.06 8.54
CA GLN A 63 12.19 9.48 8.73
C GLN A 63 11.75 10.07 7.39
N VAL A 64 10.47 9.94 7.12
CA VAL A 64 9.85 10.41 5.89
C VAL A 64 8.68 11.30 6.26
N SER A 65 8.65 12.50 5.73
CA SER A 65 7.58 13.46 6.00
C SER A 65 6.29 13.05 5.31
N GLU A 66 5.17 13.57 5.81
CA GLU A 66 3.87 13.33 5.20
C GLU A 66 3.84 13.83 3.75
N SER A 67 4.48 14.97 3.48
CA SER A 67 4.54 15.48 2.11
C SER A 67 5.36 14.56 1.19
N ALA A 68 6.42 13.96 1.69
CA ALA A 68 7.19 12.99 0.90
C ALA A 68 6.36 11.73 0.62
N ILE A 69 5.57 11.28 1.58
CA ILE A 69 4.66 10.14 1.38
C ILE A 69 3.66 10.46 0.29
N ARG A 70 3.09 11.66 0.28
CA ARG A 70 2.15 12.07 -0.77
C ARG A 70 2.79 12.09 -2.15
N VAL A 71 4.03 12.55 -2.25
CA VAL A 71 4.76 12.53 -3.52
C VAL A 71 4.97 11.09 -3.98
N LEU A 72 5.42 10.21 -3.07
CA LEU A 72 5.64 8.81 -3.40
C LEU A 72 4.34 8.13 -3.88
N GLU A 73 3.26 8.34 -3.17
CA GLU A 73 1.96 7.79 -3.54
C GLU A 73 1.56 8.24 -4.94
N ASN A 74 1.64 9.53 -5.22
CA ASN A 74 1.23 10.08 -6.50
C ASN A 74 2.14 9.61 -7.65
N VAL A 75 3.44 9.60 -7.43
CA VAL A 75 4.39 9.20 -8.47
C VAL A 75 4.31 7.71 -8.74
N LEU A 76 4.26 6.88 -7.70
CA LEU A 76 4.13 5.43 -7.86
C LEU A 76 2.78 5.08 -8.51
N GLY A 77 1.71 5.77 -8.10
CA GLY A 77 0.41 5.57 -8.72
C GLY A 77 0.44 5.92 -10.20
N ALA A 78 1.07 7.04 -10.56
CA ALA A 78 1.19 7.44 -11.96
C ALA A 78 2.02 6.43 -12.76
N ILE A 79 3.11 5.94 -12.20
CA ILE A 79 3.93 4.92 -12.85
C ILE A 79 3.08 3.69 -13.16
N ALA A 80 2.29 3.25 -12.20
CA ALA A 80 1.44 2.08 -12.38
C ALA A 80 0.36 2.31 -13.43
N MET A 81 -0.25 3.51 -13.41
CA MET A 81 -1.30 3.85 -14.38
C MET A 81 -0.77 3.99 -15.79
N ASP A 82 0.42 4.54 -15.92
CA ASP A 82 1.03 4.78 -17.24
C ASP A 82 1.76 3.57 -17.80
N ASN A 83 2.12 2.62 -16.95
CA ASN A 83 2.92 1.46 -17.34
C ASN A 83 2.36 0.14 -16.76
N PRO A 84 1.07 -0.14 -16.98
CA PRO A 84 0.44 -1.29 -16.31
C PRO A 84 1.06 -2.62 -16.70
N GLU A 85 1.44 -2.80 -17.95
CA GLU A 85 2.02 -4.07 -18.39
C GLU A 85 3.39 -4.31 -17.77
N GLU A 86 4.20 -3.28 -17.69
CA GLU A 86 5.53 -3.37 -17.09
C GLU A 86 5.45 -3.66 -15.61
N VAL A 87 4.54 -3.01 -14.92
CA VAL A 87 4.35 -3.22 -13.47
C VAL A 87 3.87 -4.65 -13.21
N ILE A 88 2.91 -5.13 -13.99
CA ILE A 88 2.40 -6.49 -13.84
C ILE A 88 3.52 -7.50 -14.11
N ARG A 89 4.33 -7.26 -15.13
CA ARG A 89 5.46 -8.13 -15.44
C ARG A 89 6.45 -8.17 -14.29
N TRP A 90 6.77 -7.00 -13.73
CA TRP A 90 7.69 -6.88 -12.62
C TRP A 90 7.18 -7.65 -11.40
N VAL A 91 5.93 -7.46 -11.04
CA VAL A 91 5.31 -8.16 -9.90
C VAL A 91 5.32 -9.67 -10.14
N ASN A 92 4.96 -10.10 -11.35
CA ASN A 92 4.95 -11.53 -11.68
C ASN A 92 6.33 -12.15 -11.56
N ARG A 93 7.36 -11.43 -11.98
CA ARG A 93 8.75 -11.89 -11.87
C ARG A 93 9.18 -12.04 -10.42
N LEU A 94 8.81 -11.08 -9.58
CA LEU A 94 9.12 -11.14 -8.15
C LEU A 94 8.39 -12.27 -7.45
N SER A 95 7.19 -12.61 -7.94
CA SER A 95 6.35 -13.64 -7.33
C SER A 95 6.75 -15.04 -7.70
N LYS A 96 7.60 -15.21 -8.72
CA LYS A 96 7.97 -16.54 -9.16
C LYS A 96 8.76 -17.28 -8.09
N PRO A 97 8.50 -18.59 -7.94
CA PRO A 97 9.29 -19.38 -7.01
C PRO A 97 10.76 -19.34 -7.37
N LYS A 98 11.58 -19.34 -6.36
CA LYS A 98 13.01 -19.20 -6.57
C LYS A 98 13.64 -20.36 -7.35
N PHE A 99 13.06 -21.52 -7.26
CA PHE A 99 13.60 -22.66 -8.00
C PHE A 99 13.51 -22.47 -9.52
N ASP A 100 12.64 -21.59 -9.98
CA ASP A 100 12.53 -21.30 -11.39
C ASP A 100 13.75 -20.57 -11.93
N GLU A 101 14.48 -19.94 -11.07
CA GLU A 101 15.62 -19.10 -11.44
C GLU A 101 16.87 -19.88 -11.77
N LYS A 102 16.89 -21.13 -11.44
CA LYS A 102 18.05 -21.96 -11.71
C LYS A 102 18.27 -22.27 -13.16
N ILE A 103 17.32 -22.04 -13.91
CA ILE A 103 17.29 -22.48 -15.29
C ILE A 103 18.01 -21.53 -16.24
#